data_a3c2f7e372bae12bc4914af27c82c558
#
_entry.id   a3c2f7e372bae12bc4914af27c82c558
#
_cell.length_a   1.000
_cell.length_b   1.000
_cell.length_c   1.000
_cell.angle_alpha   90.00
_cell.angle_beta   90.00
_cell.angle_gamma   90.00
#
_symmetry.space_group_name_H-M   'P 1'
#
loop_
_entity.id
_entity.type
_entity.pdbx_description
1 polymer ?
#
loop_
_entity_poly.entity_id
_entity_poly.type
_entity_poly.pdbx_seq_one_letter_code
_entity_poly.pdbx_strand_id
1 'polypeptide(L)'
;MGGKTWLGAITDDSNPWLNAIRLEDEKNLADAFEQYVSDALKCLEGGFVVRAALSCCCAGDCLSALGQTALARTLYREAGVLYKEHASSVVIESVREAVWAYREAYELFLLASERASAETALREYISLQRKADPFVAEETQAPTPRGSNPGTAHHRQQPTREELSEIERQIDSLLRADGARTRGTKPPPRKRYDQGDLALEKSIAG
;
A
#
# COMPACT_ATOMS: atom_id res chain seq x y z
N MET A 1 17.79 27.25 -3.43
CA MET A 1 17.48 25.80 -3.54
C MET A 1 16.28 25.65 -4.45
N GLY A 2 16.48 25.23 -5.71
CA GLY A 2 15.40 25.05 -6.68
C GLY A 2 14.57 23.84 -6.30
N GLY A 3 13.32 24.02 -5.87
CA GLY A 3 12.39 22.94 -5.65
C GLY A 3 12.16 22.19 -6.97
N LYS A 4 12.33 20.86 -6.98
CA LYS A 4 11.93 20.03 -8.12
C LYS A 4 10.45 20.27 -8.37
N THR A 5 10.08 20.71 -9.57
CA THR A 5 8.67 20.81 -9.95
C THR A 5 8.05 19.42 -9.98
N TRP A 6 6.74 19.30 -9.78
CA TRP A 6 6.03 18.02 -9.89
C TRP A 6 6.29 17.33 -11.24
N LEU A 7 6.47 18.12 -12.33
CA LEU A 7 6.84 17.61 -13.64
C LEU A 7 8.23 16.95 -13.63
N GLY A 8 9.21 17.56 -12.94
CA GLY A 8 10.54 16.98 -12.75
C GLY A 8 10.53 15.71 -11.90
N ALA A 9 9.56 15.55 -11.00
CA ALA A 9 9.39 14.31 -10.23
C ALA A 9 8.77 13.17 -11.08
N ILE A 10 7.93 13.50 -12.06
CA ILE A 10 7.33 12.53 -12.99
C ILE A 10 8.34 12.04 -14.03
N THR A 11 9.29 12.87 -14.43
CA THR A 11 10.33 12.54 -15.43
C THR A 11 11.64 12.06 -14.77
N ASP A 12 11.64 11.86 -13.45
CA ASP A 12 12.83 11.39 -12.73
C ASP A 12 12.97 9.88 -12.92
N ASP A 13 13.88 9.47 -13.82
CA ASP A 13 14.24 8.06 -14.07
C ASP A 13 14.71 7.33 -12.80
N SER A 14 14.99 8.07 -11.72
CA SER A 14 15.34 7.52 -10.42
C SER A 14 14.11 7.17 -9.55
N ASN A 15 12.89 7.42 -10.03
CA ASN A 15 11.66 7.11 -9.29
C ASN A 15 11.27 5.62 -9.48
N PRO A 16 11.44 4.75 -8.46
CA PRO A 16 11.21 3.32 -8.63
C PRO A 16 9.78 2.99 -9.01
N TRP A 17 8.79 3.73 -8.50
CA TRP A 17 7.39 3.53 -8.83
C TRP A 17 7.08 3.75 -10.31
N LEU A 18 7.57 4.85 -10.89
CA LEU A 18 7.35 5.15 -12.30
C LEU A 18 8.08 4.14 -13.20
N ASN A 19 9.28 3.73 -12.81
CA ASN A 19 10.01 2.68 -13.49
C ASN A 19 9.26 1.35 -13.44
N ALA A 20 8.69 0.99 -12.28
CA ALA A 20 7.90 -0.22 -12.14
C ALA A 20 6.69 -0.22 -13.09
N ILE A 21 5.92 0.87 -13.15
CA ILE A 21 4.76 0.98 -14.05
C ILE A 21 5.19 0.81 -15.51
N ARG A 22 6.28 1.45 -15.94
CA ARG A 22 6.80 1.31 -17.31
C ARG A 22 7.18 -0.14 -17.61
N LEU A 23 7.88 -0.80 -16.70
CA LEU A 23 8.28 -2.20 -16.84
C LEU A 23 7.07 -3.15 -16.87
N GLU A 24 6.01 -2.87 -16.13
CA GLU A 24 4.74 -3.61 -16.24
C GLU A 24 4.11 -3.46 -17.63
N ASP A 25 4.08 -2.24 -18.17
CA ASP A 25 3.56 -1.98 -19.52
C ASP A 25 4.40 -2.73 -20.58
N GLU A 26 5.71 -2.82 -20.39
CA GLU A 26 6.67 -3.58 -21.21
C GLU A 26 6.58 -5.10 -20.97
N LYS A 27 5.74 -5.57 -20.02
CA LYS A 27 5.62 -6.98 -19.59
C LYS A 27 6.89 -7.56 -18.94
N ASN A 28 7.78 -6.72 -18.51
CA ASN A 28 8.96 -7.10 -17.73
C ASN A 28 8.63 -7.13 -16.23
N LEU A 29 7.84 -8.14 -15.82
CA LEU A 29 7.27 -8.23 -14.46
C LEU A 29 8.34 -8.52 -13.40
N ALA A 30 9.46 -9.15 -13.74
CA ALA A 30 10.53 -9.40 -12.78
C ALA A 30 11.21 -8.10 -12.35
N ASP A 31 11.60 -7.26 -13.31
CA ASP A 31 12.21 -5.96 -13.03
C ASP A 31 11.20 -5.00 -12.42
N ALA A 32 9.90 -5.06 -12.82
CA ALA A 32 8.84 -4.27 -12.21
C ALA A 32 8.69 -4.59 -10.71
N PHE A 33 8.71 -5.88 -10.36
CA PHE A 33 8.72 -6.34 -8.97
C PHE A 33 9.86 -5.70 -8.16
N GLU A 34 11.10 -5.73 -8.65
CA GLU A 34 12.27 -5.16 -7.98
C GLU A 34 12.10 -3.65 -7.73
N GLN A 35 11.55 -2.93 -8.70
CA GLN A 35 11.30 -1.50 -8.57
C GLN A 35 10.20 -1.21 -7.54
N TYR A 36 9.11 -1.99 -7.50
CA TYR A 36 8.08 -1.84 -6.48
C TYR A 36 8.60 -2.14 -5.07
N VAL A 37 9.44 -3.17 -4.91
CA VAL A 37 10.09 -3.46 -3.62
C VAL A 37 11.01 -2.31 -3.21
N SER A 38 11.79 -1.74 -4.13
CA SER A 38 12.62 -0.57 -3.86
C SER A 38 11.80 0.65 -3.45
N ASP A 39 10.65 0.90 -4.09
CA ASP A 39 9.73 1.98 -3.70
C ASP A 39 9.13 1.73 -2.31
N ALA A 40 8.72 0.51 -2.02
CA ALA A 40 8.18 0.15 -0.71
C ALA A 40 9.19 0.43 0.42
N LEU A 41 10.44 0.01 0.27
CA LEU A 41 11.52 0.26 1.23
C LEU A 41 11.75 1.77 1.47
N LYS A 42 11.88 2.54 0.39
CA LYS A 42 12.04 4.01 0.47
C LYS A 42 10.85 4.68 1.15
N CYS A 43 9.64 4.19 0.87
CA CYS A 43 8.42 4.70 1.49
C CYS A 43 8.36 4.38 2.99
N LEU A 44 8.78 3.18 3.41
CA LEU A 44 8.87 2.81 4.82
C LEU A 44 9.89 3.69 5.57
N GLU A 45 11.06 3.91 5.01
CA GLU A 45 12.07 4.81 5.56
C GLU A 45 11.55 6.24 5.70
N GLY A 46 10.79 6.72 4.71
CA GLY A 46 10.17 8.04 4.69
C GLY A 46 8.91 8.18 5.55
N GLY A 47 8.37 7.10 6.10
CA GLY A 47 7.14 7.11 6.88
C GLY A 47 5.85 7.13 6.05
N PHE A 48 5.93 6.89 4.74
CA PHE A 48 4.78 6.88 3.81
C PHE A 48 4.12 5.49 3.76
N VAL A 49 3.46 5.09 4.87
CA VAL A 49 2.92 3.73 5.09
C VAL A 49 1.97 3.28 3.99
N VAL A 50 1.00 4.13 3.62
CA VAL A 50 0.00 3.81 2.58
C VAL A 50 0.65 3.56 1.23
N ARG A 51 1.66 4.37 0.88
CA ARG A 51 2.41 4.18 -0.36
C ARG A 51 3.23 2.89 -0.33
N ALA A 52 3.88 2.58 0.80
CA ALA A 52 4.60 1.32 0.97
C ALA A 52 3.66 0.12 0.83
N ALA A 53 2.47 0.16 1.45
CA ALA A 53 1.47 -0.89 1.31
C ALA A 53 1.04 -1.09 -0.15
N LEU A 54 0.79 0.01 -0.88
CA LEU A 54 0.45 -0.04 -2.30
C LEU A 54 1.59 -0.67 -3.13
N SER A 55 2.84 -0.29 -2.88
CA SER A 55 4.00 -0.85 -3.58
C SER A 55 4.17 -2.34 -3.29
N CYS A 56 3.96 -2.79 -2.04
CA CYS A 56 3.94 -4.22 -1.70
C CYS A 56 2.81 -4.97 -2.43
N CYS A 57 1.62 -4.37 -2.57
CA CYS A 57 0.51 -4.95 -3.30
C CYS A 57 0.88 -5.16 -4.79
N CYS A 58 1.40 -4.11 -5.46
CA CYS A 58 1.81 -4.19 -6.86
C CYS A 58 2.96 -5.20 -7.07
N ALA A 59 3.92 -5.27 -6.15
CA ALA A 59 4.97 -6.30 -6.18
C ALA A 59 4.37 -7.71 -6.05
N GLY A 60 3.36 -7.89 -5.19
CA GLY A 60 2.59 -9.13 -5.08
C GLY A 60 1.87 -9.50 -6.37
N ASP A 61 1.27 -8.51 -7.06
CA ASP A 61 0.61 -8.72 -8.35
C ASP A 61 1.61 -9.18 -9.42
N CYS A 62 2.80 -8.59 -9.49
CA CYS A 62 3.87 -9.03 -10.38
C CYS A 62 4.27 -10.49 -10.11
N LEU A 63 4.51 -10.87 -8.85
CA LEU A 63 4.84 -12.25 -8.47
C LEU A 63 3.70 -13.23 -8.76
N SER A 64 2.46 -12.85 -8.50
CA SER A 64 1.28 -13.65 -8.83
C SER A 64 1.20 -13.88 -10.34
N ALA A 65 1.43 -12.83 -11.13
CA ALA A 65 1.50 -12.90 -12.57
C ALA A 65 2.65 -13.76 -13.07
N LEU A 66 3.78 -13.84 -12.40
CA LEU A 66 4.91 -14.76 -12.65
C LEU A 66 4.67 -16.19 -12.13
N GLY A 67 3.53 -16.49 -11.49
CA GLY A 67 3.19 -17.80 -10.92
C GLY A 67 3.82 -18.08 -9.55
N GLN A 68 4.48 -17.09 -8.94
CA GLN A 68 5.12 -17.19 -7.63
C GLN A 68 4.10 -16.92 -6.51
N THR A 69 3.03 -17.71 -6.48
CA THR A 69 1.85 -17.47 -5.61
C THR A 69 2.20 -17.45 -4.12
N ALA A 70 3.16 -18.27 -3.67
CA ALA A 70 3.55 -18.30 -2.27
C ALA A 70 4.21 -16.98 -1.83
N LEU A 71 5.12 -16.44 -2.64
CA LEU A 71 5.80 -15.18 -2.39
C LEU A 71 4.84 -13.99 -2.54
N ALA A 72 3.93 -14.03 -3.53
CA ALA A 72 2.87 -13.04 -3.69
C ALA A 72 2.00 -12.93 -2.44
N ARG A 73 1.59 -14.07 -1.85
CA ARG A 73 0.82 -14.09 -0.58
C ARG A 73 1.56 -13.41 0.57
N THR A 74 2.88 -13.59 0.66
CA THR A 74 3.67 -12.91 1.69
C THR A 74 3.59 -11.40 1.53
N LEU A 75 3.72 -10.87 0.31
CA LEU A 75 3.63 -9.43 0.05
C LEU A 75 2.21 -8.89 0.28
N TYR A 76 1.17 -9.62 -0.11
CA TYR A 76 -0.21 -9.21 0.20
C TYR A 76 -0.47 -9.16 1.70
N ARG A 77 0.08 -10.12 2.46
CA ARG A 77 -0.01 -10.09 3.93
C ARG A 77 0.65 -8.84 4.50
N GLU A 78 1.87 -8.51 4.08
CA GLU A 78 2.59 -7.31 4.54
C GLU A 78 1.84 -6.03 4.16
N ALA A 79 1.35 -5.91 2.93
CA ALA A 79 0.52 -4.79 2.51
C ALA A 79 -0.75 -4.66 3.39
N GLY A 80 -1.40 -5.78 3.70
CA GLY A 80 -2.56 -5.83 4.60
C GLY A 80 -2.23 -5.38 6.03
N VAL A 81 -1.07 -5.75 6.56
CA VAL A 81 -0.57 -5.30 7.87
C VAL A 81 -0.37 -3.79 7.86
N LEU A 82 0.33 -3.25 6.85
CA LEU A 82 0.59 -1.82 6.72
C LEU A 82 -0.71 -0.99 6.63
N TYR A 83 -1.68 -1.42 5.83
CA TYR A 83 -2.99 -0.74 5.78
C TYR A 83 -3.73 -0.81 7.11
N LYS A 84 -3.72 -1.95 7.81
CA LYS A 84 -4.34 -2.09 9.12
C LYS A 84 -3.68 -1.18 10.16
N GLU A 85 -2.36 -1.07 10.19
CA GLU A 85 -1.63 -0.15 11.06
C GLU A 85 -1.97 1.30 10.77
N HIS A 86 -1.99 1.67 9.49
CA HIS A 86 -2.42 3.01 9.07
C HIS A 86 -3.84 3.31 9.55
N ALA A 87 -4.80 2.40 9.33
CA ALA A 87 -6.19 2.55 9.78
C ALA A 87 -6.26 2.82 11.29
N SER A 88 -5.52 2.04 12.08
CA SER A 88 -5.47 2.21 13.53
C SER A 88 -4.87 3.56 13.96
N SER A 89 -3.92 4.08 13.20
CA SER A 89 -3.25 5.35 13.51
C SER A 89 -4.11 6.58 13.19
N VAL A 90 -4.99 6.49 12.17
CA VAL A 90 -5.78 7.64 11.69
C VAL A 90 -7.24 7.63 12.18
N VAL A 91 -7.69 6.58 12.87
CA VAL A 91 -9.10 6.40 13.25
C VAL A 91 -9.68 7.56 14.07
N ILE A 92 -8.85 8.22 14.88
CA ILE A 92 -9.28 9.37 15.71
C ILE A 92 -9.38 10.64 14.84
N GLU A 93 -8.53 10.79 13.85
CA GLU A 93 -8.45 11.98 13.00
C GLU A 93 -9.43 11.90 11.82
N SER A 94 -9.56 10.71 11.24
CA SER A 94 -10.36 10.48 10.03
C SER A 94 -10.96 9.07 10.02
N VAL A 95 -12.21 8.95 10.51
CA VAL A 95 -12.95 7.68 10.46
C VAL A 95 -13.10 7.17 9.02
N ARG A 96 -13.32 8.08 8.07
CA ARG A 96 -13.47 7.72 6.64
C ARG A 96 -12.20 7.08 6.08
N GLU A 97 -11.05 7.63 6.39
CA GLU A 97 -9.74 7.10 5.97
C GLU A 97 -9.47 5.74 6.64
N ALA A 98 -9.78 5.61 7.93
CA ALA A 98 -9.67 4.34 8.64
C ALA A 98 -10.58 3.26 8.05
N VAL A 99 -11.83 3.58 7.73
CA VAL A 99 -12.76 2.66 7.04
C VAL A 99 -12.20 2.18 5.73
N TRP A 100 -11.69 3.10 4.89
CA TRP A 100 -11.05 2.74 3.63
C TRP A 100 -9.84 1.82 3.85
N ALA A 101 -8.94 2.16 4.75
CA ALA A 101 -7.73 1.39 4.99
C ALA A 101 -8.01 -0.02 5.58
N TYR A 102 -9.01 -0.17 6.47
CA TYR A 102 -9.42 -1.50 6.95
C TYR A 102 -10.04 -2.35 5.84
N ARG A 103 -10.76 -1.74 4.90
CA ARG A 103 -11.27 -2.45 3.72
C ARG A 103 -10.13 -2.97 2.85
N GLU A 104 -9.14 -2.13 2.53
CA GLU A 104 -7.96 -2.56 1.75
C GLU A 104 -7.20 -3.68 2.48
N ALA A 105 -7.02 -3.56 3.80
CA ALA A 105 -6.40 -4.62 4.60
C ALA A 105 -7.18 -5.95 4.52
N TYR A 106 -8.52 -5.90 4.61
CA TYR A 106 -9.36 -7.09 4.47
C TYR A 106 -9.16 -7.79 3.13
N GLU A 107 -9.22 -7.06 2.02
CA GLU A 107 -9.05 -7.60 0.67
C GLU A 107 -7.67 -8.26 0.49
N LEU A 108 -6.61 -7.62 1.00
CA LEU A 108 -5.24 -8.11 0.92
C LEU A 108 -5.01 -9.36 1.78
N PHE A 109 -5.58 -9.43 2.99
CA PHE A 109 -5.52 -10.65 3.79
C PHE A 109 -6.26 -11.83 3.15
N LEU A 110 -7.35 -11.58 2.40
CA LEU A 110 -7.98 -12.64 1.60
C LEU A 110 -7.06 -13.14 0.49
N LEU A 111 -6.38 -12.23 -0.25
CA LEU A 111 -5.40 -12.60 -1.27
C LEU A 111 -4.22 -13.37 -0.67
N ALA A 112 -3.80 -13.01 0.54
CA ALA A 112 -2.77 -13.71 1.30
C ALA A 112 -3.23 -15.08 1.84
N SER A 113 -4.53 -15.41 1.78
CA SER A 113 -5.15 -16.57 2.44
C SER A 113 -5.08 -16.52 3.98
N GLU A 114 -4.96 -15.34 4.56
CA GLU A 114 -4.89 -15.05 6.00
C GLU A 114 -6.29 -14.80 6.59
N ARG A 115 -7.09 -15.86 6.68
CA ARG A 115 -8.52 -15.76 7.04
C ARG A 115 -8.77 -15.07 8.37
N ALA A 116 -8.00 -15.38 9.41
CA ALA A 116 -8.17 -14.79 10.75
C ALA A 116 -7.89 -13.28 10.75
N SER A 117 -6.86 -12.84 10.02
CA SER A 117 -6.51 -11.43 9.83
C SER A 117 -7.58 -10.70 9.03
N ALA A 118 -8.09 -11.33 7.96
CA ALA A 118 -9.20 -10.81 7.16
C ALA A 118 -10.47 -10.61 8.00
N GLU A 119 -10.88 -11.61 8.79
CA GLU A 119 -12.05 -11.51 9.67
C GLU A 119 -11.90 -10.40 10.72
N THR A 120 -10.69 -10.16 11.19
CA THR A 120 -10.41 -9.07 12.14
C THR A 120 -10.54 -7.71 11.44
N ALA A 121 -9.91 -7.53 10.28
CA ALA A 121 -10.01 -6.29 9.51
C ALA A 121 -11.46 -5.99 9.09
N LEU A 122 -12.23 -7.00 8.70
CA LEU A 122 -13.64 -6.87 8.35
C LEU A 122 -14.49 -6.39 9.54
N ARG A 123 -14.26 -6.94 10.75
CA ARG A 123 -14.99 -6.50 11.96
C ARG A 123 -14.74 -5.03 12.27
N GLU A 124 -13.49 -4.57 12.18
CA GLU A 124 -13.15 -3.16 12.38
C GLU A 124 -13.78 -2.28 11.30
N TYR A 125 -13.69 -2.68 10.04
CA TYR A 125 -14.35 -2.01 8.91
C TYR A 125 -15.85 -1.81 9.17
N ILE A 126 -16.60 -2.88 9.48
CA ILE A 126 -18.04 -2.82 9.74
C ILE A 126 -18.35 -1.97 10.97
N SER A 127 -17.56 -2.12 12.05
CA SER A 127 -17.75 -1.33 13.28
C SER A 127 -17.60 0.16 13.03
N LEU A 128 -16.60 0.58 12.26
CA LEU A 128 -16.36 1.98 11.94
C LEU A 128 -17.35 2.53 10.92
N GLN A 129 -17.76 1.73 9.93
CA GLN A 129 -18.74 2.12 8.94
C GLN A 129 -20.11 2.44 9.62
N ARG A 130 -20.53 1.62 10.57
CA ARG A 130 -21.76 1.86 11.36
C ARG A 130 -21.69 3.15 12.20
N LYS A 131 -20.50 3.53 12.67
CA LYS A 131 -20.28 4.80 13.38
C LYS A 131 -20.29 6.01 12.45
N ALA A 132 -19.74 5.82 11.24
CA ALA A 132 -19.64 6.89 10.23
C ALA A 132 -21.00 7.19 9.57
N ASP A 133 -21.82 6.18 9.34
CA ASP A 133 -23.15 6.31 8.74
C ASP A 133 -24.13 5.30 9.37
N PRO A 134 -24.91 5.74 10.38
CA PRO A 134 -25.87 4.87 11.06
C PRO A 134 -27.00 4.34 10.15
N PHE A 135 -27.27 5.00 9.02
CA PHE A 135 -28.36 4.60 8.10
C PHE A 135 -27.93 3.50 7.12
N VAL A 136 -26.63 3.30 6.87
CA VAL A 136 -26.09 2.24 5.97
C VAL A 136 -25.93 0.91 6.71
N ALA A 137 -26.17 0.87 8.02
CA ALA A 137 -25.91 -0.30 8.86
C ALA A 137 -26.74 -1.55 8.49
N GLU A 138 -27.85 -1.41 7.77
CA GLU A 138 -28.72 -2.53 7.42
C GLU A 138 -28.33 -3.27 6.13
N GLU A 139 -27.51 -2.67 5.25
CA GLU A 139 -27.18 -3.24 3.93
C GLU A 139 -25.70 -3.70 3.78
N THR A 140 -24.89 -3.65 4.84
CA THR A 140 -23.46 -3.91 4.71
C THR A 140 -23.17 -5.39 4.52
N GLN A 141 -23.19 -5.84 3.27
CA GLN A 141 -22.56 -7.08 2.85
C GLN A 141 -21.03 -6.92 2.86
N ALA A 142 -20.30 -8.03 3.17
CA ALA A 142 -18.85 -8.02 3.05
C ALA A 142 -18.43 -7.56 1.65
N PRO A 143 -17.40 -6.68 1.54
CA PRO A 143 -16.92 -6.24 0.24
C PRO A 143 -16.47 -7.45 -0.59
N THR A 144 -16.83 -7.46 -1.87
CA THR A 144 -16.35 -8.50 -2.79
C THR A 144 -14.85 -8.32 -3.01
N PRO A 145 -14.03 -9.39 -2.90
CA PRO A 145 -12.60 -9.31 -3.16
C PRO A 145 -12.34 -8.76 -4.57
N ARG A 146 -11.31 -7.96 -4.73
CA ARG A 146 -10.80 -7.54 -6.04
C ARG A 146 -10.63 -8.79 -6.90
N GLY A 147 -11.40 -8.89 -7.98
CA GLY A 147 -11.22 -9.95 -8.95
C GLY A 147 -9.76 -9.90 -9.44
N SER A 148 -9.02 -10.98 -9.23
CA SER A 148 -7.75 -11.18 -9.90
C SER A 148 -8.02 -10.97 -11.39
N ASN A 149 -7.45 -9.91 -11.94
CA ASN A 149 -7.55 -9.64 -13.38
C ASN A 149 -7.04 -10.90 -14.10
N PRO A 150 -7.84 -11.63 -14.87
CA PRO A 150 -7.36 -12.79 -15.61
C PRO A 150 -6.52 -12.27 -16.77
N GLY A 151 -5.40 -11.65 -16.42
CA GLY A 151 -4.40 -11.20 -17.38
C GLY A 151 -3.90 -12.41 -18.16
N THR A 152 -4.20 -12.40 -19.43
CA THR A 152 -3.68 -13.21 -20.51
C THR A 152 -2.49 -14.10 -20.11
N ALA A 153 -2.71 -15.40 -20.15
CA ALA A 153 -1.68 -16.41 -19.96
C ALA A 153 -0.62 -16.25 -21.08
N HIS A 154 0.36 -15.40 -20.86
CA HIS A 154 1.57 -15.35 -21.65
C HIS A 154 2.50 -16.47 -21.20
N HIS A 155 3.15 -17.11 -22.16
CA HIS A 155 4.11 -18.18 -21.99
C HIS A 155 5.19 -17.76 -21.00
N ARG A 156 5.12 -18.28 -19.77
CA ARG A 156 5.96 -17.85 -18.64
C ARG A 156 7.27 -18.61 -18.68
N GLN A 157 8.36 -17.88 -18.82
CA GLN A 157 9.63 -18.36 -18.31
C GLN A 157 9.53 -18.38 -16.78
N GLN A 158 9.65 -19.56 -16.17
CA GLN A 158 9.75 -19.64 -14.71
C GLN A 158 11.09 -19.04 -14.29
N PRO A 159 11.12 -18.19 -13.27
CA PRO A 159 12.34 -17.60 -12.77
C PRO A 159 13.34 -18.69 -12.38
N THR A 160 14.60 -18.44 -12.61
CA THR A 160 15.70 -19.33 -12.24
C THR A 160 15.82 -19.44 -10.71
N ARG A 161 16.54 -20.46 -10.23
CA ARG A 161 16.76 -20.63 -8.78
C ARG A 161 17.51 -19.44 -8.15
N GLU A 162 18.38 -18.79 -8.90
CA GLU A 162 19.12 -17.61 -8.44
C GLU A 162 18.20 -16.38 -8.33
N GLU A 163 17.32 -16.17 -9.31
CA GLU A 163 16.30 -15.13 -9.28
C GLU A 163 15.32 -15.30 -8.12
N LEU A 164 14.90 -16.55 -7.82
CA LEU A 164 14.06 -16.83 -6.66
C LEU A 164 14.76 -16.50 -5.34
N SER A 165 16.06 -16.83 -5.21
CA SER A 165 16.84 -16.49 -4.02
C SER A 165 16.99 -14.98 -3.82
N GLU A 166 17.07 -14.22 -4.92
CA GLU A 166 17.12 -12.76 -4.87
C GLU A 166 15.77 -12.18 -4.43
N ILE A 167 14.67 -12.67 -5.01
CA ILE A 167 13.30 -12.30 -4.62
C ILE A 167 13.07 -12.56 -3.14
N GLU A 168 13.45 -13.73 -2.62
CA GLU A 168 13.34 -14.07 -1.21
C GLU A 168 14.15 -13.11 -0.32
N ARG A 169 15.38 -12.75 -0.72
CA ARG A 169 16.20 -11.78 0.02
C ARG A 169 15.56 -10.38 0.07
N GLN A 170 14.95 -9.95 -1.02
CA GLN A 170 14.27 -8.65 -1.08
C GLN A 170 13.03 -8.63 -0.19
N ILE A 171 12.24 -9.71 -0.20
CA ILE A 171 11.09 -9.87 0.70
C ILE A 171 11.54 -9.87 2.16
N ASP A 172 12.60 -10.60 2.51
CA ASP A 172 13.18 -10.62 3.84
C ASP A 172 13.67 -9.22 4.30
N SER A 173 14.18 -8.42 3.37
CA SER A 173 14.58 -7.04 3.64
C SER A 173 13.39 -6.17 3.99
N LEU A 174 12.27 -6.30 3.26
CA LEU A 174 11.01 -5.62 3.58
C LEU A 174 10.49 -6.00 4.97
N LEU A 175 10.45 -7.30 5.27
CA LEU A 175 9.97 -7.81 6.56
C LEU A 175 10.81 -7.32 7.74
N ARG A 176 12.13 -7.18 7.57
CA ARG A 176 13.02 -6.64 8.59
C ARG A 176 12.85 -5.14 8.78
N ALA A 177 12.63 -4.40 7.71
CA ALA A 177 12.38 -2.95 7.76
C ALA A 177 11.11 -2.65 8.56
N ASP A 178 10.05 -3.44 8.36
CA ASP A 178 8.80 -3.32 9.12
C ASP A 178 9.00 -3.73 10.59
N GLY A 179 9.64 -4.86 10.88
CA GLY A 179 9.94 -5.32 12.24
C GLY A 179 10.84 -4.38 13.05
N ALA A 180 11.68 -3.56 12.42
CA ALA A 180 12.46 -2.53 13.09
C ALA A 180 11.59 -1.32 13.46
N ARG A 181 10.55 -1.04 12.68
CA ARG A 181 9.62 0.06 12.90
C ARG A 181 8.68 -0.18 14.09
N THR A 182 8.19 -1.40 14.26
CA THR A 182 7.30 -1.79 15.37
C THR A 182 7.99 -1.80 16.74
N ARG A 183 9.33 -1.81 16.78
CA ARG A 183 10.12 -1.89 18.03
C ARG A 183 10.54 -0.56 18.64
N GLY A 184 10.15 0.59 18.13
CA GLY A 184 10.45 1.77 18.87
C GLY A 184 10.78 3.07 18.17
N THR A 185 9.98 3.58 17.30
CA THR A 185 10.02 5.01 17.00
C THR A 185 8.64 5.62 17.19
N LYS A 186 8.55 6.43 18.26
CA LYS A 186 7.49 7.42 18.40
C LYS A 186 7.40 8.19 17.07
N PRO A 187 6.24 8.28 16.42
CA PRO A 187 6.14 8.97 15.14
C PRO A 187 6.70 10.40 15.31
N PRO A 188 7.42 10.92 14.32
CA PRO A 188 7.92 12.29 14.36
C PRO A 188 6.73 13.23 14.55
N PRO A 189 6.87 14.31 15.34
CA PRO A 189 5.80 15.27 15.56
C PRO A 189 5.36 15.82 14.21
N ARG A 190 4.12 15.59 13.81
CA ARG A 190 3.53 16.16 12.61
C ARG A 190 3.64 17.68 12.70
N LYS A 191 4.26 18.30 11.72
CA LYS A 191 4.22 19.76 11.56
C LYS A 191 2.75 20.14 11.42
N ARG A 192 2.19 20.83 12.43
CA ARG A 192 0.90 21.51 12.29
C ARG A 192 1.05 22.48 11.13
N TYR A 193 0.28 22.26 10.07
CA TYR A 193 0.04 23.32 9.10
C TYR A 193 -0.72 24.40 9.86
N ASP A 194 -0.05 25.50 10.05
CA ASP A 194 -0.62 26.68 10.70
C ASP A 194 -1.75 27.20 9.81
N GLN A 195 -2.98 27.22 10.34
CA GLN A 195 -4.18 27.71 9.66
C GLN A 195 -4.17 29.26 9.56
N GLY A 196 -2.98 29.88 9.51
CA GLY A 196 -2.77 31.32 9.54
C GLY A 196 -3.11 32.11 8.28
N ASP A 197 -3.37 31.46 7.13
CA ASP A 197 -3.48 32.20 5.85
C ASP A 197 -4.91 32.32 5.26
N LEU A 198 -5.96 32.05 6.02
CA LEU A 198 -7.35 32.25 5.55
C LEU A 198 -7.99 33.58 5.97
N ALA A 199 -7.21 34.55 6.41
CA ALA A 199 -7.71 35.86 6.91
C ALA A 199 -7.55 37.02 5.92
N LEU A 200 -7.19 36.83 4.66
CA LEU A 200 -6.88 37.93 3.73
C LEU A 200 -7.87 38.12 2.57
N GLU A 201 -9.03 37.46 2.54
CA GLU A 201 -10.04 37.67 1.47
C GLU A 201 -11.33 38.39 1.90
N LYS A 202 -11.34 39.09 3.02
CA LYS A 202 -12.51 39.90 3.43
C LYS A 202 -12.31 41.40 3.41
N SER A 203 -11.38 41.95 2.63
CA SER A 203 -11.15 43.39 2.58
C SER A 203 -11.22 44.04 1.19
N ILE A 204 -11.89 43.40 0.20
CA ILE A 204 -12.19 44.05 -1.07
C ILE A 204 -13.68 43.89 -1.39
N ALA A 205 -14.54 44.52 -0.63
CA ALA A 205 -15.92 44.86 -1.00
C ALA A 205 -16.37 46.01 -0.08
N GLY A 206 -16.03 47.21 -0.41
CA GLY A 206 -16.48 48.44 0.16
C GLY A 206 -16.26 49.57 -0.81
#